data_99e749f4d3db2531ae40aed52b81a40d
#
_entry.id   99e749f4d3db2531ae40aed52b81a40d
#
_cell.length_a   1.000
_cell.length_b   1.000
_cell.length_c   1.000
_cell.angle_alpha   90.00
_cell.angle_beta   90.00
_cell.angle_gamma   90.00
#
_symmetry.space_group_name_H-M   'P 1'
#
loop_
_entity.id
_entity.type
_entity.pdbx_description
1 polymer ?
#
loop_
_entity_poly.entity_id
_entity_poly.type
_entity_poly.pdbx_seq_one_letter_code
_entity_poly.pdbx_strand_id
1 'polypeptide(L)'
;MVLAGILLMLLGDFMFALNDAMGKWLVTSFSVGQVLFIRSIGAFIILGPMIVRQGLGPLTNVERPGLQVLRVVLATADTAFFYAAVAYLPLADVMTFYMAGPIYIAALSHFFLGEKVGWRRWLAIVLGFCGVVIALRPSTASLSWPSLFALSLIHI
;
A
#
# COMPACT_ATOMS: atom_id res chain seq x y z
N MET A 1 14.78 23.77 -9.30
CA MET A 1 13.74 23.26 -8.38
C MET A 1 13.11 21.95 -8.89
N VAL A 2 12.73 21.82 -10.17
CA VAL A 2 12.08 20.62 -10.72
C VAL A 2 12.95 19.35 -10.58
N LEU A 3 14.25 19.44 -10.93
CA LEU A 3 15.17 18.30 -10.81
C LEU A 3 15.30 17.78 -9.37
N ALA A 4 15.38 18.69 -8.39
CA ALA A 4 15.44 18.30 -6.97
C ALA A 4 14.17 17.59 -6.53
N GLY A 5 13.00 18.04 -7.00
CA GLY A 5 11.72 17.35 -6.73
C GLY A 5 11.69 15.93 -7.32
N ILE A 6 12.15 15.77 -8.55
CA ILE A 6 12.23 14.45 -9.20
C ILE A 6 13.20 13.53 -8.45
N LEU A 7 14.37 14.01 -8.06
CA LEU A 7 15.35 13.21 -7.31
C LEU A 7 14.81 12.80 -5.94
N LEU A 8 14.12 13.69 -5.23
CA LEU A 8 13.50 13.36 -3.94
C LEU A 8 12.37 12.33 -4.09
N MET A 9 11.59 12.42 -5.16
CA MET A 9 10.55 11.43 -5.46
C MET A 9 11.17 10.06 -5.74
N LEU A 10 12.19 9.99 -6.60
CA LEU A 10 12.90 8.74 -6.89
C LEU A 10 13.56 8.14 -5.64
N LEU A 11 14.12 8.98 -4.78
CA LEU A 11 14.66 8.52 -3.50
C LEU A 11 13.56 7.95 -2.60
N GLY A 12 12.39 8.58 -2.55
CA GLY A 12 11.23 8.08 -1.82
C GLY A 12 10.79 6.72 -2.33
N ASP A 13 10.62 6.56 -3.64
CA ASP A 13 10.24 5.30 -4.26
C ASP A 13 11.28 4.20 -4.02
N PHE A 14 12.57 4.54 -4.07
CA PHE A 14 13.63 3.60 -3.73
C PHE A 14 13.57 3.16 -2.26
N MET A 15 13.31 4.08 -1.33
CA MET A 15 13.13 3.74 0.09
C MET A 15 11.91 2.84 0.32
N PHE A 16 10.81 3.06 -0.40
CA PHE A 16 9.65 2.17 -0.37
C PHE A 16 9.98 0.77 -0.88
N ALA A 17 10.63 0.66 -2.03
CA ALA A 17 11.04 -0.63 -2.59
C ALA A 17 11.99 -1.39 -1.65
N LEU A 18 12.94 -0.68 -1.03
CA LEU A 18 13.83 -1.25 -0.03
C LEU A 18 13.07 -1.75 1.20
N ASN A 19 12.11 -0.96 1.70
CA ASN A 19 11.26 -1.34 2.82
C ASN A 19 10.45 -2.62 2.51
N ASP A 20 9.90 -2.76 1.30
CA ASP A 20 9.14 -3.93 0.89
C ASP A 20 10.02 -5.17 0.75
N ALA A 21 11.21 -5.02 0.19
CA ALA A 21 12.20 -6.09 0.11
C ALA A 21 12.67 -6.56 1.51
N MET A 22 12.95 -5.62 2.42
CA MET A 22 13.27 -5.93 3.82
C MET A 22 12.10 -6.60 4.53
N GLY A 23 10.88 -6.12 4.29
CA GLY A 23 9.67 -6.72 4.82
C GLY A 23 9.49 -8.16 4.38
N LYS A 24 9.71 -8.45 3.08
CA LYS A 24 9.71 -9.82 2.55
C LYS A 24 10.73 -10.71 3.28
N TRP A 25 11.91 -10.21 3.49
CA TRP A 25 12.94 -10.97 4.22
C TRP A 25 12.56 -11.20 5.68
N LEU A 26 12.00 -10.21 6.36
CA LEU A 26 11.58 -10.34 7.76
C LEU A 26 10.46 -11.36 7.96
N VAL A 27 9.44 -11.41 7.08
CA VAL A 27 8.34 -12.36 7.21
C VAL A 27 8.72 -13.81 6.93
N THR A 28 9.95 -14.08 6.45
CA THR A 28 10.47 -15.45 6.36
C THR A 28 10.91 -15.99 7.72
N SER A 29 11.27 -15.10 8.66
CA SER A 29 11.81 -15.46 9.98
C SER A 29 10.89 -15.09 11.14
N PHE A 30 10.05 -14.09 10.97
CA PHE A 30 9.15 -13.55 12.00
C PHE A 30 7.70 -13.61 11.55
N SER A 31 6.78 -13.72 12.50
CA SER A 31 5.36 -13.62 12.18
C SER A 31 4.97 -12.19 11.72
N VAL A 32 3.93 -12.09 10.89
CA VAL A 32 3.43 -10.79 10.40
C VAL A 32 3.13 -9.84 11.56
N GLY A 33 2.50 -10.34 12.64
CA GLY A 33 2.20 -9.54 13.83
C GLY A 33 3.44 -8.99 14.52
N GLN A 34 4.52 -9.77 14.61
CA GLN A 34 5.78 -9.31 15.18
C GLN A 34 6.42 -8.21 14.33
N VAL A 35 6.43 -8.37 13.01
CA VAL A 35 6.96 -7.36 12.08
C VAL A 35 6.19 -6.05 12.23
N LEU A 36 4.86 -6.10 12.24
CA LEU A 36 4.02 -4.92 12.41
C LEU A 36 4.23 -4.24 13.77
N PHE A 37 4.34 -5.03 14.83
CA PHE A 37 4.57 -4.51 16.18
C PHE A 37 5.90 -3.77 16.29
N ILE A 38 7.00 -4.37 15.81
CA ILE A 38 8.33 -3.75 15.83
C ILE A 38 8.34 -2.46 14.99
N ARG A 39 7.70 -2.46 13.81
CA ARG A 39 7.56 -1.27 12.98
C ARG A 39 6.80 -0.15 13.68
N SER A 40 5.73 -0.49 14.39
CA SER A 40 4.94 0.49 15.15
C SER A 40 5.77 1.12 16.26
N ILE A 41 6.56 0.33 17.00
CA ILE A 41 7.49 0.86 18.01
C ILE A 41 8.51 1.80 17.36
N GLY A 42 9.14 1.40 16.26
CA GLY A 42 10.08 2.25 15.52
C GLY A 42 9.46 3.59 15.08
N ALA A 43 8.24 3.54 14.56
CA ALA A 43 7.50 4.75 14.20
C ALA A 43 7.23 5.65 15.42
N PHE A 44 6.85 5.08 16.57
CA PHE A 44 6.65 5.84 17.80
C PHE A 44 7.93 6.48 18.35
N ILE A 45 9.08 5.83 18.23
CA ILE A 45 10.37 6.39 18.63
C ILE A 45 10.69 7.65 17.81
N ILE A 46 10.36 7.66 16.52
CA ILE A 46 10.64 8.79 15.63
C ILE A 46 9.57 9.88 15.77
N LEU A 47 8.30 9.50 15.77
CA LEU A 47 7.18 10.44 15.80
C LEU A 47 6.87 10.98 17.20
N GLY A 48 7.16 10.19 18.24
CA GLY A 48 6.89 10.56 19.65
C GLY A 48 7.46 11.93 20.03
N PRO A 49 8.75 12.21 19.82
CA PRO A 49 9.33 13.52 20.11
C PRO A 49 8.67 14.66 19.30
N MET A 50 8.24 14.41 18.07
CA MET A 50 7.53 15.41 17.27
C MET A 50 6.14 15.72 17.85
N ILE A 51 5.42 14.69 18.26
CA ILE A 51 4.09 14.80 18.88
C ILE A 51 4.19 15.59 20.19
N VAL A 52 5.18 15.27 21.03
CA VAL A 52 5.42 15.97 22.30
C VAL A 52 5.73 17.46 22.06
N ARG A 53 6.52 17.78 21.04
CA ARG A 53 6.86 19.17 20.69
C ARG A 53 5.70 19.97 20.11
N GLN A 54 4.83 19.33 19.32
CA GLN A 54 3.67 19.99 18.70
C GLN A 54 2.46 20.06 19.64
N GLY A 55 2.49 19.28 20.73
CA GLY A 55 1.37 19.13 21.65
C GLY A 55 0.30 18.17 21.13
N LEU A 56 -0.57 17.72 22.02
CA LEU A 56 -1.65 16.79 21.71
C LEU A 56 -2.89 17.45 21.06
N GLY A 57 -2.94 18.78 21.02
CA GLY A 57 -4.07 19.53 20.49
C GLY A 57 -4.50 19.13 19.08
N PRO A 58 -3.59 19.02 18.10
CA PRO A 58 -3.93 18.58 16.75
C PRO A 58 -4.46 17.15 16.67
N LEU A 59 -4.08 16.28 17.61
CA LEU A 59 -4.53 14.88 17.65
C LEU A 59 -5.92 14.72 18.27
N THR A 60 -6.29 15.62 19.20
CA THR A 60 -7.58 15.55 19.91
C THR A 60 -8.68 16.37 19.23
N ASN A 61 -8.30 17.38 18.44
CA ASN A 61 -9.25 18.29 17.79
C ASN A 61 -9.53 17.82 16.33
N VAL A 62 -10.09 16.63 16.19
CA VAL A 62 -10.40 16.02 14.89
C VAL A 62 -11.88 16.21 14.59
N GLU A 63 -12.21 16.80 13.43
CA GLU A 63 -13.59 17.09 13.02
C GLU A 63 -14.48 15.84 12.94
N ARG A 64 -13.90 14.67 12.59
CA ARG A 64 -14.64 13.40 12.42
C ARG A 64 -13.85 12.23 13.00
N PRO A 65 -13.82 12.02 14.30
CA PRO A 65 -12.99 11.00 14.94
C PRO A 65 -13.32 9.57 14.47
N GLY A 66 -14.59 9.26 14.22
CA GLY A 66 -15.00 7.94 13.74
C GLY A 66 -14.41 7.58 12.38
N LEU A 67 -14.36 8.52 11.44
CA LEU A 67 -13.74 8.29 10.12
C LEU A 67 -12.22 8.15 10.25
N GLN A 68 -11.58 8.84 11.16
CA GLN A 68 -10.14 8.69 11.38
C GLN A 68 -9.81 7.33 12.00
N VAL A 69 -10.59 6.86 12.96
CA VAL A 69 -10.43 5.51 13.51
C VAL A 69 -10.62 4.46 12.40
N LEU A 70 -11.68 4.58 11.60
CA LEU A 70 -11.91 3.68 10.48
C LEU A 70 -10.72 3.68 9.51
N ARG A 71 -10.20 4.85 9.15
CA ARG A 71 -9.02 4.98 8.28
C ARG A 71 -7.80 4.27 8.86
N VAL A 72 -7.53 4.42 10.15
CA VAL A 72 -6.39 3.75 10.81
C VAL A 72 -6.56 2.25 10.81
N VAL A 73 -7.77 1.75 11.14
CA VAL A 73 -8.07 0.32 11.11
C VAL A 73 -7.88 -0.25 9.72
N LEU A 74 -8.44 0.40 8.69
CA LEU A 74 -8.31 -0.03 7.31
C LEU A 74 -6.85 -0.01 6.84
N ALA A 75 -6.10 1.05 7.13
CA ALA A 75 -4.68 1.15 6.76
C ALA A 75 -3.81 0.10 7.48
N THR A 76 -4.15 -0.24 8.73
CA THR A 76 -3.44 -1.30 9.46
C THR A 76 -3.78 -2.67 8.88
N ALA A 77 -5.05 -2.91 8.55
CA ALA A 77 -5.50 -4.14 7.90
C ALA A 77 -4.85 -4.31 6.52
N ASP A 78 -4.79 -3.25 5.71
CA ASP A 78 -4.10 -3.21 4.43
C ASP A 78 -2.64 -3.66 4.57
N THR A 79 -1.90 -3.04 5.48
CA THR A 79 -0.50 -3.41 5.75
C THR A 79 -0.37 -4.86 6.22
N ALA A 80 -1.27 -5.33 7.08
CA ALA A 80 -1.27 -6.72 7.58
C ALA A 80 -1.51 -7.72 6.45
N PHE A 81 -2.47 -7.46 5.57
CA PHE A 81 -2.77 -8.30 4.41
C PHE A 81 -1.62 -8.29 3.40
N PHE A 82 -0.97 -7.13 3.19
CA PHE A 82 0.23 -7.06 2.35
C PHE A 82 1.30 -8.00 2.86
N TYR A 83 1.67 -7.93 4.14
CA TYR A 83 2.69 -8.83 4.70
C TYR A 83 2.24 -10.28 4.74
N ALA A 84 0.95 -10.56 4.95
CA ALA A 84 0.42 -11.91 4.86
C ALA A 84 0.54 -12.45 3.42
N ALA A 85 0.20 -11.66 2.41
CA ALA A 85 0.38 -12.04 1.01
C ALA A 85 1.84 -12.30 0.66
N VAL A 86 2.74 -11.38 1.07
CA VAL A 86 4.18 -11.47 0.84
C VAL A 86 4.82 -12.65 1.57
N ALA A 87 4.25 -13.13 2.67
CA ALA A 87 4.74 -14.33 3.36
C ALA A 87 4.58 -15.60 2.50
N TYR A 88 3.52 -15.69 1.71
CA TYR A 88 3.17 -16.88 0.93
C TYR A 88 3.47 -16.75 -0.57
N LEU A 89 3.46 -15.54 -1.12
CA LEU A 89 3.64 -15.26 -2.54
C LEU A 89 4.99 -14.56 -2.82
N PRO A 90 5.55 -14.73 -4.02
CA PRO A 90 6.65 -13.89 -4.49
C PRO A 90 6.25 -12.41 -4.46
N LEU A 91 7.19 -11.55 -4.11
CA LEU A 91 6.93 -10.10 -4.03
C LEU A 91 6.44 -9.52 -5.37
N ALA A 92 6.96 -10.03 -6.49
CA ALA A 92 6.54 -9.63 -7.83
C ALA A 92 5.05 -9.90 -8.08
N ASP A 93 4.52 -11.03 -7.61
CA ASP A 93 3.10 -11.38 -7.76
C ASP A 93 2.22 -10.43 -6.93
N VAL A 94 2.61 -10.19 -5.67
CA VAL A 94 1.90 -9.25 -4.78
C VAL A 94 1.90 -7.84 -5.37
N MET A 95 3.05 -7.38 -5.89
CA MET A 95 3.15 -6.07 -6.55
C MET A 95 2.30 -5.97 -7.81
N THR A 96 2.15 -7.06 -8.57
CA THR A 96 1.25 -7.07 -9.73
C THR A 96 -0.19 -6.80 -9.33
N PHE A 97 -0.67 -7.42 -8.25
CA PHE A 97 -2.01 -7.14 -7.70
C PHE A 97 -2.13 -5.70 -7.19
N TYR A 98 -1.12 -5.23 -6.46
CA TYR A 98 -1.09 -3.86 -5.94
C TYR A 98 -1.14 -2.81 -7.06
N MET A 99 -0.40 -3.02 -8.14
CA MET A 99 -0.41 -2.14 -9.32
C MET A 99 -1.72 -2.20 -10.12
N ALA A 100 -2.61 -3.16 -9.86
CA ALA A 100 -3.96 -3.17 -10.40
C ALA A 100 -4.90 -2.17 -9.68
N GLY A 101 -4.48 -1.58 -8.55
CA GLY A 101 -5.25 -0.61 -7.77
C GLY A 101 -5.93 0.49 -8.58
N PRO A 102 -5.24 1.19 -9.50
CA PRO A 102 -5.87 2.22 -10.33
C PRO A 102 -7.06 1.73 -11.15
N ILE A 103 -7.07 0.44 -11.58
CA ILE A 103 -8.19 -0.16 -12.31
C ILE A 103 -9.42 -0.25 -11.39
N TYR A 104 -9.22 -0.77 -10.17
CA TYR A 104 -10.31 -0.90 -9.20
C TYR A 104 -10.84 0.45 -8.74
N ILE A 105 -9.95 1.41 -8.47
CA ILE A 105 -10.36 2.77 -8.10
C ILE A 105 -11.18 3.40 -9.22
N ALA A 106 -10.77 3.28 -10.48
CA ALA A 106 -11.51 3.83 -11.63
C ALA A 106 -12.88 3.14 -11.81
N ALA A 107 -12.94 1.82 -11.61
CA ALA A 107 -14.20 1.08 -11.68
C ALA A 107 -15.14 1.47 -10.54
N LEU A 108 -14.64 1.47 -9.29
CA LEU A 108 -15.44 1.82 -8.11
C LEU A 108 -15.91 3.28 -8.14
N SER A 109 -15.07 4.24 -8.57
CA SER A 109 -15.47 5.63 -8.70
C SER A 109 -16.62 5.81 -9.70
N HIS A 110 -16.60 5.04 -10.78
CA HIS A 110 -17.68 5.04 -11.75
C HIS A 110 -19.01 4.55 -11.13
N PHE A 111 -18.97 3.42 -10.39
CA PHE A 111 -20.18 2.81 -9.82
C PHE A 111 -20.70 3.55 -8.57
N PHE A 112 -19.83 3.97 -7.66
CA PHE A 112 -20.25 4.54 -6.37
C PHE A 112 -20.37 6.06 -6.38
N LEU A 113 -19.53 6.76 -7.16
CA LEU A 113 -19.55 8.22 -7.22
C LEU A 113 -20.27 8.75 -8.49
N GLY A 114 -20.63 7.87 -9.44
CA GLY A 114 -21.23 8.27 -10.71
C GLY A 114 -20.28 9.07 -11.62
N GLU A 115 -18.97 9.04 -11.35
CA GLU A 115 -17.98 9.74 -12.14
C GLU A 115 -17.84 9.12 -13.53
N LYS A 116 -17.91 9.95 -14.57
CA LYS A 116 -17.68 9.50 -15.95
C LYS A 116 -16.17 9.41 -16.20
N VAL A 117 -15.61 8.23 -16.02
CA VAL A 117 -14.21 7.98 -16.38
C VAL A 117 -14.11 7.91 -17.90
N GLY A 118 -13.47 8.90 -18.51
CA GLY A 118 -13.32 8.98 -19.98
C GLY A 118 -12.49 7.80 -20.53
N TRP A 119 -12.79 7.38 -21.79
CA TRP A 119 -12.14 6.25 -22.45
C TRP A 119 -10.61 6.36 -22.50
N ARG A 120 -10.07 7.58 -22.62
CA ARG A 120 -8.61 7.84 -22.62
C ARG A 120 -7.96 7.44 -21.29
N ARG A 121 -8.64 7.70 -20.17
CA ARG A 121 -8.16 7.32 -18.83
C ARG A 121 -8.19 5.80 -18.66
N TRP A 122 -9.25 5.14 -19.13
CA TRP A 122 -9.33 3.68 -19.15
C TRP A 122 -8.20 3.06 -19.99
N LEU A 123 -7.97 3.59 -21.19
CA LEU A 123 -6.91 3.10 -22.06
C LEU A 123 -5.53 3.23 -21.40
N ALA A 124 -5.23 4.39 -20.79
CA ALA A 124 -3.97 4.62 -20.10
C ALA A 124 -3.77 3.65 -18.92
N ILE A 125 -4.82 3.40 -18.12
CA ILE A 125 -4.78 2.47 -16.98
C ILE A 125 -4.51 1.04 -17.47
N VAL A 126 -5.24 0.57 -18.48
CA VAL A 126 -5.08 -0.78 -19.03
C VAL A 126 -3.70 -0.97 -19.64
N LEU A 127 -3.22 -0.01 -20.44
CA LEU A 127 -1.87 -0.08 -21.03
C LEU A 127 -0.78 -0.09 -19.95
N GLY A 128 -0.92 0.74 -18.91
CA GLY A 128 -0.01 0.76 -17.78
C GLY A 128 0.03 -0.58 -17.05
N PHE A 129 -1.15 -1.16 -16.78
CA PHE A 129 -1.24 -2.47 -16.14
C PHE A 129 -0.65 -3.60 -17.00
N CYS A 130 -0.90 -3.60 -18.30
CA CYS A 130 -0.25 -4.55 -19.23
C CYS A 130 1.28 -4.45 -19.15
N GLY A 131 1.82 -3.23 -19.09
CA GLY A 131 3.25 -3.01 -18.89
C GLY A 131 3.77 -3.63 -17.59
N VAL A 132 3.04 -3.48 -16.49
CA VAL A 132 3.37 -4.08 -15.19
C VAL A 132 3.38 -5.61 -15.27
N VAL A 133 2.35 -6.21 -15.87
CA VAL A 133 2.25 -7.68 -16.03
C VAL A 133 3.42 -8.22 -16.86
N ILE A 134 3.79 -7.54 -17.95
CA ILE A 134 4.93 -7.93 -18.79
C ILE A 134 6.25 -7.82 -18.00
N ALA A 135 6.42 -6.75 -17.22
CA ALA A 135 7.66 -6.49 -16.49
C ALA A 135 7.84 -7.46 -15.30
N LEU A 136 6.80 -7.67 -14.53
CA LEU A 136 6.86 -8.48 -13.31
C LEU A 136 6.72 -9.99 -13.57
N ARG A 137 6.11 -10.39 -14.71
CA ARG A 137 5.91 -11.80 -15.10
C ARG A 137 5.35 -12.63 -13.93
N PRO A 138 4.14 -12.32 -13.43
CA PRO A 138 3.58 -13.01 -12.27
C PRO A 138 3.53 -14.52 -12.51
N SER A 139 3.80 -15.30 -11.49
CA SER A 139 3.83 -16.75 -11.56
C SER A 139 2.41 -17.34 -11.58
N THR A 140 2.29 -18.62 -11.99
CA THR A 140 1.01 -19.34 -11.89
C THR A 140 0.56 -19.55 -10.44
N ALA A 141 1.47 -19.42 -9.45
CA ALA A 141 1.15 -19.44 -8.03
C ALA A 141 0.27 -18.26 -7.61
N SER A 142 0.23 -17.18 -8.41
CA SER A 142 -0.64 -16.03 -8.19
C SER A 142 -2.15 -16.36 -8.26
N LEU A 143 -2.55 -17.53 -8.74
CA LEU A 143 -3.94 -18.01 -8.77
C LEU A 143 -4.30 -18.89 -7.55
N SER A 144 -3.51 -18.88 -6.49
CA SER A 144 -3.69 -19.69 -5.28
C SER A 144 -4.47 -18.95 -4.17
N TRP A 145 -4.91 -19.68 -3.14
CA TRP A 145 -5.63 -19.11 -1.98
C TRP A 145 -4.96 -17.86 -1.36
N PRO A 146 -3.62 -17.77 -1.22
CA PRO A 146 -2.96 -16.56 -0.71
C PRO A 146 -3.16 -15.31 -1.56
N SER A 147 -3.53 -15.43 -2.84
CA SER A 147 -3.85 -14.29 -3.69
C SER A 147 -5.10 -13.54 -3.24
N LEU A 148 -5.98 -14.17 -2.48
CA LEU A 148 -7.14 -13.49 -1.87
C LEU A 148 -6.70 -12.41 -0.87
N PHE A 149 -5.58 -12.63 -0.16
CA PHE A 149 -5.00 -11.60 0.71
C PHE A 149 -4.47 -10.41 -0.11
N ALA A 150 -3.82 -10.69 -1.25
CA ALA A 150 -3.37 -9.65 -2.15
C ALA A 150 -4.54 -8.89 -2.81
N LEU A 151 -5.63 -9.57 -3.14
CA LEU A 151 -6.85 -8.94 -3.67
C LEU A 151 -7.60 -8.11 -2.62
N SER A 152 -7.57 -8.51 -1.35
CA SER A 152 -8.21 -7.75 -0.28
C SER A 152 -7.55 -6.39 -0.02
N LEU A 153 -6.25 -6.24 -0.31
CA LEU A 153 -5.52 -4.97 -0.27
C LEU A 153 -6.16 -3.89 -1.14
N ILE A 154 -6.77 -4.29 -2.25
CA ILE A 154 -7.25 -3.37 -3.27
C ILE A 154 -8.62 -2.79 -2.89
N HIS A 155 -9.33 -3.41 -1.96
CA HIS A 155 -10.70 -3.04 -1.56
C HIS A 155 -10.74 -2.14 -0.32
N ILE A 156 -9.60 -1.89 0.33
CA ILE A 156 -9.48 -1.09 1.55
C ILE A 156 -8.96 0.31 1.24
#